data_9b5d4c55ced3d72e5529470aedb8e4d6
#
_entry.id   9b5d4c55ced3d72e5529470aedb8e4d6
#
_cell.length_a   1.000
_cell.length_b   1.000
_cell.length_c   1.000
_cell.angle_alpha   90.00
_cell.angle_beta   90.00
_cell.angle_gamma   90.00
#
_symmetry.space_group_name_H-M   'P 1'
#
loop_
_entity.id
_entity.type
_entity.pdbx_description
1 polymer ?
#
loop_
_entity_poly.entity_id
_entity_poly.type
_entity_poly.pdbx_seq_one_letter_code
_entity_poly.pdbx_strand_id
1 'polypeptide(L)'
;MESKRKVVLVGAGFVGMSMAYSLLNQGGVEELVLIDVNKDKTIGEEMDLSDGLPYAPHKMKIKAGDYSECKDANIVVITAGLAQKPGQTRLELAVVNAKIMKEITQNVMANGFSGVFIIASNPVDLMSYVVAEVSGMPKSKVIGSGTVLDTARLRYLIAEYLQVSSKNVHAYMLGEHG
;
A
#
# COMPACT_ATOMS: atom_id res chain seq x y z
N MET A 1 -10.97 24.57 -6.91
CA MET A 1 -10.23 23.48 -7.59
C MET A 1 -10.66 22.19 -6.91
N GLU A 2 -11.24 21.26 -7.65
CA GLU A 2 -11.46 19.92 -7.11
C GLU A 2 -10.10 19.32 -6.70
N SER A 3 -10.05 18.80 -5.49
CA SER A 3 -8.84 18.12 -4.99
C SER A 3 -8.62 16.89 -5.86
N LYS A 4 -7.53 16.86 -6.62
CA LYS A 4 -7.14 15.75 -7.46
C LYS A 4 -6.88 14.52 -6.56
N ARG A 5 -7.51 13.39 -6.87
CA ARG A 5 -7.33 12.15 -6.12
C ARG A 5 -6.00 11.49 -6.49
N LYS A 6 -4.95 11.89 -5.76
CA LYS A 6 -3.58 11.44 -5.99
C LYS A 6 -3.15 10.42 -4.95
N VAL A 7 -2.64 9.30 -5.42
CA VAL A 7 -2.07 8.23 -4.61
C VAL A 7 -0.59 8.08 -4.96
N VAL A 8 0.25 8.03 -3.95
CA VAL A 8 1.67 7.68 -4.07
C VAL A 8 1.87 6.29 -3.50
N LEU A 9 2.41 5.38 -4.30
CA LEU A 9 2.75 4.01 -3.91
C LEU A 9 4.25 3.88 -3.73
N VAL A 10 4.69 3.59 -2.51
CA VAL A 10 6.10 3.34 -2.18
C VAL A 10 6.33 1.85 -2.04
N GLY A 11 7.08 1.30 -2.98
CA GLY A 11 7.36 -0.13 -3.13
C GLY A 11 6.66 -0.73 -4.35
N ALA A 12 7.39 -0.88 -5.46
CA ALA A 12 6.92 -1.50 -6.70
C ALA A 12 7.18 -3.03 -6.70
N GLY A 13 6.98 -3.68 -5.55
CA GLY A 13 7.01 -5.13 -5.42
C GLY A 13 5.69 -5.79 -5.86
N PHE A 14 5.56 -7.10 -5.68
CA PHE A 14 4.34 -7.83 -6.06
C PHE A 14 3.06 -7.26 -5.44
N VAL A 15 3.09 -6.93 -4.15
CA VAL A 15 1.93 -6.36 -3.46
C VAL A 15 1.57 -4.98 -4.02
N GLY A 16 2.58 -4.11 -4.18
CA GLY A 16 2.39 -2.76 -4.72
C GLY A 16 1.83 -2.79 -6.13
N MET A 17 2.41 -3.60 -7.01
CA MET A 17 1.95 -3.70 -8.40
C MET A 17 0.57 -4.35 -8.52
N SER A 18 0.24 -5.34 -7.68
CA SER A 18 -1.12 -5.90 -7.62
C SER A 18 -2.16 -4.83 -7.21
N MET A 19 -1.81 -3.96 -6.26
CA MET A 19 -2.65 -2.82 -5.88
C MET A 19 -2.77 -1.82 -7.03
N ALA A 20 -1.66 -1.43 -7.66
CA ALA A 20 -1.65 -0.49 -8.79
C ALA A 20 -2.53 -0.98 -9.94
N TYR A 21 -2.42 -2.26 -10.31
CA TYR A 21 -3.27 -2.89 -11.32
C TYR A 21 -4.75 -2.93 -10.89
N SER A 22 -5.03 -3.19 -9.63
CA SER A 22 -6.40 -3.14 -9.11
C SER A 22 -7.00 -1.73 -9.21
N LEU A 23 -6.22 -0.69 -8.90
CA LEU A 23 -6.66 0.71 -9.03
C LEU A 23 -6.92 1.09 -10.49
N LEU A 24 -6.07 0.62 -11.43
CA LEU A 24 -6.28 0.81 -12.87
C LEU A 24 -7.64 0.25 -13.32
N ASN A 25 -7.98 -0.96 -12.87
CA ASN A 25 -9.20 -1.65 -13.27
C ASN A 25 -10.46 -1.19 -12.54
N GLN A 26 -10.35 -0.74 -11.29
CA GLN A 26 -11.49 -0.29 -10.50
C GLN A 26 -11.74 1.22 -10.59
N GLY A 27 -10.70 1.99 -10.89
CA GLY A 27 -10.77 3.44 -10.91
C GLY A 27 -10.76 4.06 -9.51
N GLY A 28 -11.24 5.30 -9.41
CA GLY A 28 -11.29 6.04 -8.15
C GLY A 28 -10.05 6.89 -7.86
N VAL A 29 -8.97 6.74 -8.63
CA VAL A 29 -7.71 7.50 -8.56
C VAL A 29 -7.49 8.24 -9.86
N GLU A 30 -7.07 9.49 -9.81
CA GLU A 30 -6.79 10.32 -10.99
C GLU A 30 -5.30 10.42 -11.29
N GLU A 31 -4.45 10.26 -10.27
CA GLU A 31 -3.01 10.20 -10.42
C GLU A 31 -2.41 9.15 -9.48
N LEU A 32 -1.66 8.21 -10.06
CA LEU A 32 -0.89 7.20 -9.35
C LEU A 32 0.60 7.46 -9.61
N VAL A 33 1.36 7.62 -8.54
CA VAL A 33 2.82 7.78 -8.59
C VAL A 33 3.46 6.54 -7.99
N LEU A 34 4.41 5.96 -8.71
CA LEU A 34 5.19 4.81 -8.27
C LEU A 34 6.56 5.27 -7.78
N ILE A 35 6.95 4.84 -6.59
CA ILE A 35 8.27 5.10 -6.00
C ILE A 35 8.89 3.78 -5.57
N ASP A 36 10.12 3.52 -6.00
CA ASP A 36 10.93 2.40 -5.53
C ASP A 36 12.41 2.79 -5.55
N VAL A 37 13.24 2.07 -4.79
CA VAL A 37 14.70 2.23 -4.83
C VAL A 37 15.27 1.83 -6.20
N ASN A 38 14.62 0.90 -6.90
CA ASN A 38 14.94 0.52 -8.26
C ASN A 38 14.15 1.37 -9.26
N LYS A 39 14.76 2.48 -9.70
CA LYS A 39 14.11 3.44 -10.61
C LYS A 39 13.81 2.86 -11.97
N ASP A 40 14.68 2.02 -12.52
CA ASP A 40 14.48 1.41 -13.83
C ASP A 40 13.26 0.47 -13.80
N LYS A 41 13.10 -0.26 -12.70
CA LYS A 41 11.91 -1.07 -12.47
C LYS A 41 10.65 -0.21 -12.42
N THR A 42 10.64 0.89 -11.68
CA THR A 42 9.45 1.76 -11.60
C THR A 42 9.06 2.36 -12.94
N ILE A 43 10.03 2.68 -13.79
CA ILE A 43 9.78 3.16 -15.16
C ILE A 43 9.15 2.03 -16.00
N GLY A 44 9.66 0.81 -15.91
CA GLY A 44 9.06 -0.34 -16.59
C GLY A 44 7.61 -0.60 -16.16
N GLU A 45 7.35 -0.59 -14.85
CA GLU A 45 6.00 -0.78 -14.30
C GLU A 45 5.04 0.38 -14.67
N GLU A 46 5.54 1.62 -14.78
CA GLU A 46 4.78 2.76 -15.32
C GLU A 46 4.34 2.50 -16.76
N MET A 47 5.27 2.02 -17.60
CA MET A 47 4.99 1.71 -19.00
C MET A 47 3.94 0.59 -19.10
N ASP A 48 4.13 -0.52 -18.40
CA ASP A 48 3.22 -1.66 -18.42
C ASP A 48 1.79 -1.29 -17.98
N LEU A 49 1.67 -0.50 -16.90
CA LEU A 49 0.35 -0.01 -16.45
C LEU A 49 -0.25 0.99 -17.43
N SER A 50 0.58 1.83 -18.06
CA SER A 50 0.12 2.84 -19.03
C SER A 50 -0.41 2.21 -20.31
N ASP A 51 0.15 1.08 -20.72
CA ASP A 51 -0.36 0.28 -21.85
C ASP A 51 -1.78 -0.26 -21.58
N GLY A 52 -2.15 -0.42 -20.32
CA GLY A 52 -3.51 -0.80 -19.91
C GLY A 52 -4.53 0.35 -19.92
N LEU A 53 -4.10 1.63 -19.93
CA LEU A 53 -4.99 2.79 -19.83
C LEU A 53 -6.06 2.87 -20.94
N PRO A 54 -5.80 2.50 -22.19
CA PRO A 54 -6.85 2.49 -23.23
C PRO A 54 -8.05 1.58 -22.92
N TYR A 55 -7.85 0.59 -22.04
CA TYR A 55 -8.88 -0.39 -21.65
C TYR A 55 -9.41 -0.14 -20.22
N ALA A 56 -8.86 0.84 -19.51
CA ALA A 56 -9.29 1.18 -18.14
C ALA A 56 -10.66 1.87 -18.14
N PRO A 57 -11.49 1.65 -17.11
CA PRO A 57 -12.83 2.24 -17.04
C PRO A 57 -12.79 3.76 -16.79
N HIS A 58 -11.65 4.29 -16.33
CA HIS A 58 -11.49 5.70 -15.98
C HIS A 58 -10.14 6.24 -16.43
N LYS A 59 -10.10 7.54 -16.72
CA LYS A 59 -8.85 8.23 -17.02
C LYS A 59 -7.99 8.34 -15.75
N MET A 60 -6.76 7.86 -15.84
CA MET A 60 -5.75 7.94 -14.78
C MET A 60 -4.43 8.42 -15.37
N LYS A 61 -3.67 9.20 -14.62
CA LYS A 61 -2.27 9.50 -14.92
C LYS A 61 -1.39 8.60 -14.05
N ILE A 62 -0.51 7.85 -14.69
CA ILE A 62 0.46 6.99 -13.99
C ILE A 62 1.85 7.53 -14.28
N LYS A 63 2.73 7.54 -13.29
CA LYS A 63 4.13 7.95 -13.47
C LYS A 63 5.06 7.34 -12.41
N ALA A 64 6.28 7.04 -12.81
CA ALA A 64 7.40 6.88 -11.88
C ALA A 64 7.78 8.27 -11.32
N GLY A 65 8.09 8.34 -10.04
CA GLY A 65 8.39 9.59 -9.36
C GLY A 65 9.34 9.43 -8.18
N ASP A 66 9.45 10.48 -7.42
CA ASP A 66 10.20 10.52 -6.17
C ASP A 66 9.36 11.12 -5.03
N TYR A 67 9.94 11.26 -3.84
CA TYR A 67 9.22 11.72 -2.66
C TYR A 67 8.68 13.16 -2.74
N SER A 68 9.14 13.99 -3.69
CA SER A 68 8.58 15.33 -3.91
C SER A 68 7.11 15.29 -4.32
N GLU A 69 6.69 14.15 -4.90
CA GLU A 69 5.32 13.88 -5.30
C GLU A 69 4.35 13.66 -4.13
N CYS A 70 4.88 13.48 -2.91
CA CYS A 70 4.05 13.28 -1.72
C CYS A 70 3.39 14.56 -1.23
N LYS A 71 3.89 15.75 -1.60
CA LYS A 71 3.41 17.04 -1.09
C LYS A 71 1.91 17.25 -1.24
N ASP A 72 1.37 16.90 -2.40
CA ASP A 72 -0.04 17.08 -2.76
C ASP A 72 -0.82 15.75 -2.86
N ALA A 73 -0.22 14.66 -2.35
CA ALA A 73 -0.87 13.36 -2.31
C ALA A 73 -1.96 13.30 -1.24
N ASN A 74 -3.09 12.69 -1.58
CA ASN A 74 -4.15 12.38 -0.61
C ASN A 74 -3.81 11.15 0.22
N ILE A 75 -3.18 10.17 -0.42
CA ILE A 75 -2.83 8.90 0.21
C ILE A 75 -1.39 8.52 -0.19
N VAL A 76 -0.61 8.12 0.78
CA VAL A 76 0.66 7.41 0.57
C VAL A 76 0.49 5.97 1.04
N VAL A 77 0.67 5.03 0.13
CA VAL A 77 0.62 3.60 0.42
C VAL A 77 2.04 3.07 0.49
N ILE A 78 2.38 2.36 1.57
CA ILE A 78 3.71 1.76 1.73
C ILE A 78 3.57 0.25 1.70
N THR A 79 4.11 -0.35 0.65
CA THR A 79 4.24 -1.79 0.47
C THR A 79 5.71 -2.24 0.44
N ALA A 80 6.63 -1.27 0.60
CA ALA A 80 8.06 -1.51 0.61
C ALA A 80 8.49 -2.30 1.86
N GLY A 81 9.40 -3.23 1.68
CA GLY A 81 9.97 -4.06 2.73
C GLY A 81 10.69 -5.25 2.13
N LEU A 82 11.56 -5.87 2.90
CA LEU A 82 12.24 -7.10 2.51
C LEU A 82 11.33 -8.30 2.78
N ALA A 83 11.34 -9.25 1.87
CA ALA A 83 10.75 -10.56 2.09
C ALA A 83 11.64 -11.39 3.05
N GLN A 84 11.00 -12.24 3.85
CA GLN A 84 11.71 -13.15 4.76
C GLN A 84 12.57 -14.13 3.96
N LYS A 85 13.84 -14.25 4.33
CA LYS A 85 14.77 -15.22 3.74
C LYS A 85 14.68 -16.55 4.47
N PRO A 86 15.00 -17.68 3.81
CA PRO A 86 15.15 -18.97 4.49
C PRO A 86 16.12 -18.86 5.67
N GLY A 87 15.70 -19.33 6.85
CA GLY A 87 16.48 -19.27 8.08
C GLY A 87 16.47 -17.94 8.84
N GLN A 88 15.88 -16.89 8.29
CA GLN A 88 15.72 -15.60 8.97
C GLN A 88 14.54 -15.65 9.94
N THR A 89 14.72 -15.16 11.16
CA THR A 89 13.64 -15.03 12.13
C THR A 89 12.71 -13.86 11.78
N ARG A 90 11.45 -13.94 12.21
CA ARG A 90 10.47 -12.82 12.05
C ARG A 90 10.96 -11.55 12.76
N LEU A 91 11.62 -11.68 13.90
CA LEU A 91 12.14 -10.54 14.66
C LEU A 91 13.27 -9.81 13.92
N GLU A 92 14.21 -10.55 13.35
CA GLU A 92 15.30 -9.96 12.54
C GLU A 92 14.75 -9.21 11.34
N LEU A 93 13.76 -9.80 10.65
CA LEU A 93 13.08 -9.14 9.53
C LEU A 93 12.37 -7.87 9.99
N ALA A 94 11.67 -7.92 11.12
CA ALA A 94 10.95 -6.77 11.69
C ALA A 94 11.88 -5.59 11.98
N VAL A 95 13.08 -5.85 12.53
CA VAL A 95 14.08 -4.80 12.80
C VAL A 95 14.56 -4.13 11.52
N VAL A 96 14.81 -4.91 10.46
CA VAL A 96 15.26 -4.36 9.17
C VAL A 96 14.13 -3.57 8.53
N ASN A 97 12.92 -4.12 8.46
CA ASN A 97 11.77 -3.45 7.87
C ASN A 97 11.37 -2.18 8.65
N ALA A 98 11.54 -2.15 9.97
CA ALA A 98 11.32 -0.94 10.78
C ALA A 98 12.28 0.20 10.40
N LYS A 99 13.54 -0.10 10.08
CA LYS A 99 14.50 0.90 9.60
C LYS A 99 14.09 1.45 8.23
N ILE A 100 13.73 0.58 7.30
CA ILE A 100 13.23 0.96 5.97
C ILE A 100 11.99 1.84 6.12
N MET A 101 11.03 1.42 6.94
CA MET A 101 9.78 2.16 7.19
C MET A 101 10.04 3.54 7.78
N LYS A 102 10.97 3.64 8.74
CA LYS A 102 11.39 4.92 9.31
C LYS A 102 11.96 5.86 8.24
N GLU A 103 12.85 5.38 7.41
CA GLU A 103 13.49 6.16 6.34
C GLU A 103 12.44 6.66 5.31
N ILE A 104 11.57 5.77 4.85
CA ILE A 104 10.47 6.12 3.94
C ILE A 104 9.58 7.20 4.57
N THR A 105 9.16 7.01 5.81
CA THR A 105 8.28 7.96 6.51
C THR A 105 8.94 9.32 6.65
N GLN A 106 10.21 9.37 7.01
CA GLN A 106 10.97 10.62 7.10
C GLN A 106 11.05 11.34 5.75
N ASN A 107 11.31 10.61 4.66
CA ASN A 107 11.35 11.20 3.31
C ASN A 107 9.98 11.73 2.89
N VAL A 108 8.90 11.01 3.14
CA VAL A 108 7.53 11.46 2.86
C VAL A 108 7.20 12.73 3.63
N MET A 109 7.47 12.74 4.94
CA MET A 109 7.16 13.89 5.80
C MET A 109 8.04 15.11 5.49
N ALA A 110 9.31 14.93 5.13
CA ALA A 110 10.21 16.01 4.72
C ALA A 110 9.72 16.76 3.47
N ASN A 111 8.90 16.12 2.65
CA ASN A 111 8.26 16.73 1.48
C ASN A 111 6.88 17.36 1.77
N GLY A 112 6.48 17.48 3.04
CA GLY A 112 5.27 18.21 3.44
C GLY A 112 3.97 17.44 3.26
N PHE A 113 4.01 16.11 3.28
CA PHE A 113 2.81 15.27 3.21
C PHE A 113 1.88 15.50 4.42
N SER A 114 0.58 15.58 4.16
CA SER A 114 -0.46 15.80 5.19
C SER A 114 -1.70 14.92 5.01
N GLY A 115 -1.67 13.99 4.05
CA GLY A 115 -2.77 13.08 3.72
C GLY A 115 -2.93 11.91 4.70
N VAL A 116 -3.20 10.73 4.17
CA VAL A 116 -3.38 9.49 4.93
C VAL A 116 -2.34 8.46 4.51
N PHE A 117 -1.69 7.83 5.47
CA PHE A 117 -0.85 6.66 5.24
C PHE A 117 -1.68 5.38 5.24
N ILE A 118 -1.40 4.49 4.28
CA ILE A 118 -1.87 3.10 4.27
C ILE A 118 -0.65 2.18 4.26
N ILE A 119 -0.57 1.30 5.24
CA ILE A 119 0.58 0.41 5.44
C ILE A 119 0.15 -1.03 5.13
N ALA A 120 0.89 -1.67 4.21
CA ALA A 120 0.69 -3.08 3.86
C ALA A 120 1.98 -3.91 3.98
N SER A 121 3.06 -3.31 4.49
CA SER A 121 4.34 -4.00 4.74
C SER A 121 4.29 -4.80 6.04
N ASN A 122 4.79 -6.02 6.03
CA ASN A 122 4.81 -6.89 7.20
C ASN A 122 6.08 -6.70 8.06
N PRO A 123 5.93 -6.90 9.40
CA PRO A 123 4.71 -7.11 10.19
C PRO A 123 3.87 -5.83 10.26
N VAL A 124 2.63 -5.88 9.74
CA VAL A 124 1.85 -4.67 9.43
C VAL A 124 1.53 -3.80 10.65
N ASP A 125 1.21 -4.42 11.78
CA ASP A 125 0.87 -3.68 13.01
C ASP A 125 2.09 -2.93 13.55
N LEU A 126 3.25 -3.59 13.58
CA LEU A 126 4.51 -2.95 13.97
C LEU A 126 4.93 -1.85 12.99
N MET A 127 4.81 -2.08 11.68
CA MET A 127 5.15 -1.07 10.67
C MET A 127 4.22 0.14 10.75
N SER A 128 2.94 -0.07 11.00
CA SER A 128 1.96 1.01 11.21
C SER A 128 2.30 1.83 12.46
N TYR A 129 2.72 1.17 13.53
CA TYR A 129 3.19 1.84 14.74
C TYR A 129 4.44 2.70 14.47
N VAL A 130 5.42 2.16 13.74
CA VAL A 130 6.63 2.91 13.36
C VAL A 130 6.27 4.17 12.55
N VAL A 131 5.37 4.05 11.57
CA VAL A 131 4.91 5.20 10.78
C VAL A 131 4.21 6.24 11.66
N ALA A 132 3.35 5.83 12.58
CA ALA A 132 2.64 6.73 13.49
C ALA A 132 3.63 7.52 14.37
N GLU A 133 4.61 6.83 14.97
CA GLU A 133 5.61 7.46 15.84
C GLU A 133 6.56 8.40 15.06
N VAL A 134 7.02 7.98 13.89
CA VAL A 134 7.99 8.75 13.09
C VAL A 134 7.35 9.95 12.41
N SER A 135 6.12 9.80 11.92
CA SER A 135 5.40 10.88 11.23
C SER A 135 4.87 11.95 12.21
N GLY A 136 4.60 11.59 13.46
CA GLY A 136 3.92 12.46 14.42
C GLY A 136 2.48 12.82 14.01
N MET A 137 1.92 12.15 13.02
CA MET A 137 0.56 12.39 12.55
C MET A 137 -0.49 11.80 13.51
N PRO A 138 -1.72 12.32 13.52
CA PRO A 138 -2.81 11.70 14.25
C PRO A 138 -2.98 10.23 13.86
N LYS A 139 -3.21 9.33 14.82
CA LYS A 139 -3.39 7.89 14.57
C LYS A 139 -4.49 7.58 13.56
N SER A 140 -5.52 8.43 13.45
CA SER A 140 -6.58 8.32 12.45
C SER A 140 -6.10 8.53 11.01
N LYS A 141 -4.89 9.03 10.82
CA LYS A 141 -4.26 9.22 9.50
C LYS A 141 -3.20 8.17 9.17
N VAL A 142 -3.00 7.18 10.02
CA VAL A 142 -2.09 6.05 9.77
C VAL A 142 -2.89 4.75 9.89
N ILE A 143 -3.13 4.11 8.78
CA ILE A 143 -4.00 2.94 8.67
C ILE A 143 -3.15 1.75 8.22
N GLY A 144 -3.06 0.72 9.07
CA GLY A 144 -2.54 -0.59 8.67
C GLY A 144 -3.60 -1.40 7.94
N SER A 145 -3.22 -2.22 6.97
CA SER A 145 -4.14 -3.17 6.33
C SER A 145 -4.68 -4.21 7.33
N GLY A 146 -3.94 -4.47 8.40
CA GLY A 146 -4.37 -5.29 9.52
C GLY A 146 -4.92 -6.63 9.07
N THR A 147 -6.06 -7.01 9.63
CA THR A 147 -6.73 -8.28 9.38
C THR A 147 -7.71 -8.27 8.19
N VAL A 148 -7.58 -7.31 7.25
CA VAL A 148 -8.43 -7.25 6.05
C VAL A 148 -8.29 -8.52 5.21
N LEU A 149 -7.07 -9.01 5.02
CA LEU A 149 -6.81 -10.23 4.27
C LEU A 149 -7.33 -11.46 5.01
N ASP A 150 -7.14 -11.53 6.31
CA ASP A 150 -7.64 -12.63 7.16
C ASP A 150 -9.17 -12.68 7.14
N THR A 151 -9.81 -11.52 7.21
CA THR A 151 -11.25 -11.37 7.05
C THR A 151 -11.72 -11.85 5.68
N ALA A 152 -11.03 -11.50 4.61
CA ALA A 152 -11.39 -11.94 3.26
C ALA A 152 -11.27 -13.47 3.11
N ARG A 153 -10.20 -14.06 3.66
CA ARG A 153 -10.01 -15.52 3.70
C ARG A 153 -11.11 -16.23 4.48
N LEU A 154 -11.43 -15.72 5.68
CA LEU A 154 -12.50 -16.27 6.51
C LEU A 154 -13.84 -16.25 5.77
N ARG A 155 -14.19 -15.11 5.15
CA ARG A 155 -15.43 -14.98 4.38
C ARG A 155 -15.48 -15.93 3.20
N TYR A 156 -14.37 -16.09 2.49
CA TYR A 156 -14.26 -17.05 1.40
C TYR A 156 -14.47 -18.49 1.88
N LEU A 157 -13.80 -18.93 2.96
CA LEU A 157 -13.92 -20.29 3.49
C LEU A 157 -15.32 -20.58 4.01
N ILE A 158 -15.96 -19.63 4.69
CA ILE A 158 -17.36 -19.79 5.13
C ILE A 158 -18.29 -19.91 3.91
N ALA A 159 -18.08 -19.09 2.89
CA ALA A 159 -18.89 -19.13 1.68
C ALA A 159 -18.79 -20.47 0.96
N GLU A 160 -17.58 -21.01 0.83
CA GLU A 160 -17.35 -22.35 0.26
C GLU A 160 -18.03 -23.45 1.09
N TYR A 161 -17.90 -23.39 2.42
CA TYR A 161 -18.54 -24.38 3.30
C TYR A 161 -20.08 -24.35 3.23
N LEU A 162 -20.66 -23.15 3.16
CA LEU A 162 -22.12 -22.96 3.11
C LEU A 162 -22.68 -22.95 1.68
N GLN A 163 -21.83 -23.04 0.64
CA GLN A 163 -22.22 -22.96 -0.78
C GLN A 163 -23.03 -21.68 -1.11
N VAL A 164 -22.58 -20.54 -0.58
CA VAL A 164 -23.16 -19.21 -0.83
C VAL A 164 -22.12 -18.26 -1.41
N SER A 165 -22.57 -17.10 -1.92
CA SER A 165 -21.63 -16.06 -2.35
C SER A 165 -20.88 -15.45 -1.16
N SER A 166 -19.56 -15.26 -1.28
CA SER A 166 -18.76 -14.60 -0.25
C SER A 166 -19.20 -13.15 0.04
N LYS A 167 -19.96 -12.54 -0.87
CA LYS A 167 -20.57 -11.21 -0.65
C LYS A 167 -21.69 -11.25 0.39
N ASN A 168 -22.32 -12.42 0.61
CA ASN A 168 -23.39 -12.62 1.58
C ASN A 168 -22.87 -13.06 2.96
N VAL A 169 -21.57 -13.22 3.12
CA VAL A 169 -20.95 -13.58 4.40
C VAL A 169 -20.48 -12.32 5.11
N HIS A 170 -21.00 -12.07 6.31
CA HIS A 170 -20.62 -10.97 7.18
C HIS A 170 -19.87 -11.52 8.40
N ALA A 171 -18.57 -11.66 8.27
CA ALA A 171 -17.66 -12.14 9.30
C ALA A 171 -16.39 -11.28 9.29
N TYR A 172 -15.77 -11.12 10.46
CA TYR A 172 -14.59 -10.27 10.63
C TYR A 172 -13.56 -10.97 11.53
N MET A 173 -12.30 -10.92 11.11
CA MET A 173 -11.17 -11.23 11.97
C MET A 173 -10.73 -9.94 12.65
N LEU A 174 -10.51 -10.00 13.95
CA LEU A 174 -10.06 -8.86 14.76
C LEU A 174 -8.81 -9.26 15.55
N GLY A 175 -7.94 -8.29 15.77
CA GLY A 175 -6.70 -8.48 16.49
C GLY A 175 -5.48 -8.18 15.64
N GLU A 176 -4.33 -8.69 16.03
CA GLU A 176 -3.06 -8.56 15.32
C GLU A 176 -3.05 -9.49 14.09
N HIS A 177 -2.52 -8.98 12.97
CA HIS A 177 -2.26 -9.81 11.79
C HIS A 177 -1.01 -10.65 12.02
N GLY A 178 -1.15 -11.98 11.93
CA GLY A 178 -0.08 -12.95 12.19
C GLY A 178 0.16 -13.97 11.08
#